data_9686a21c12703d91f3b2e850c55f1e03
#
_entry.id   9686a21c12703d91f3b2e850c55f1e03
#
_cell.length_a   1.000
_cell.length_b   1.000
_cell.length_c   1.000
_cell.angle_alpha   90.00
_cell.angle_beta   90.00
_cell.angle_gamma   90.00
#
_symmetry.space_group_name_H-M   'P 1'
#
loop_
_entity.id
_entity.type
_entity.pdbx_description
1 polymer ?
#
loop_
_entity_poly.entity_id
_entity_poly.type
_entity_poly.pdbx_seq_one_letter_code
_entity_poly.pdbx_strand_id
1 'polypeptide(L)'
;MAKKVFMYTLSTCPWCKRTKKWFTDNKIPFEYVDYDLQTPEKQAQIEQEMINKGGNMAFPWVLIDGEIIVGWNPKRYAEVMGIEEKK
;
A
#
# COMPACT_ATOMS: atom_id res chain seq x y z
N MET A 1 -13.61 -6.28 -13.34
CA MET A 1 -13.75 -6.34 -11.87
C MET A 1 -12.61 -5.57 -11.22
N ALA A 2 -12.92 -4.89 -10.15
CA ALA A 2 -11.91 -4.14 -9.42
C ALA A 2 -10.95 -5.08 -8.69
N LYS A 3 -9.67 -4.76 -8.74
CA LYS A 3 -8.65 -5.51 -7.99
C LYS A 3 -8.70 -5.08 -6.53
N LYS A 4 -8.42 -6.02 -5.65
CA LYS A 4 -8.38 -5.75 -4.22
C LYS A 4 -7.08 -5.06 -3.87
N VAL A 5 -7.17 -3.93 -3.18
CA VAL A 5 -6.01 -3.13 -2.76
C VAL A 5 -5.95 -3.08 -1.25
N PHE A 6 -4.78 -3.41 -0.71
CA PHE A 6 -4.50 -3.30 0.70
C PHE A 6 -3.10 -2.70 0.88
N MET A 7 -2.92 -1.89 1.91
CA MET A 7 -1.60 -1.30 2.15
C MET A 7 -1.29 -1.18 3.63
N TYR A 8 -0.01 -1.30 3.94
CA TYR A 8 0.51 -0.93 5.26
C TYR A 8 1.18 0.42 5.13
N THR A 9 0.82 1.32 6.03
CA THR A 9 1.25 2.72 5.96
C THR A 9 1.71 3.20 7.32
N LEU A 10 2.21 4.42 7.34
CA LEU A 10 2.51 5.13 8.59
C LEU A 10 1.63 6.37 8.62
N SER A 11 1.03 6.65 9.78
CA SER A 11 0.09 7.77 9.92
C SER A 11 0.75 9.13 9.65
N THR A 12 2.05 9.21 9.86
CA THR A 12 2.80 10.46 9.68
C THR A 12 3.60 10.51 8.39
N CYS A 13 3.53 9.49 7.56
CA CYS A 13 4.35 9.40 6.35
C CYS A 13 3.72 10.18 5.19
N PRO A 14 4.41 11.19 4.66
CA PRO A 14 3.88 11.97 3.53
C PRO A 14 3.63 11.11 2.28
N TRP A 15 4.54 10.18 2.02
CA TRP A 15 4.43 9.28 0.86
C TRP A 15 3.23 8.35 0.98
N CYS A 16 2.92 7.91 2.20
CA CYS A 16 1.74 7.10 2.45
C CYS A 16 0.47 7.89 2.18
N LYS A 17 0.46 9.16 2.59
CA LYS A 17 -0.68 10.05 2.32
C LYS A 17 -0.86 10.25 0.82
N ARG A 18 0.22 10.42 0.08
CA ARG A 18 0.17 10.55 -1.38
C ARG A 18 -0.39 9.29 -2.03
N THR A 19 0.03 8.14 -1.54
CA THR A 19 -0.45 6.86 -2.06
C THR A 19 -1.96 6.72 -1.85
N LYS A 20 -2.42 7.01 -0.63
CA LYS A 20 -3.86 6.96 -0.32
C LYS A 20 -4.64 7.93 -1.20
N LYS A 21 -4.11 9.14 -1.39
CA LYS A 21 -4.75 10.14 -2.22
C LYS A 21 -4.82 9.69 -3.68
N TRP A 22 -3.76 9.09 -4.18
CA TRP A 22 -3.73 8.60 -5.57
C TRP A 22 -4.85 7.60 -5.82
N PHE A 23 -5.02 6.62 -4.92
CA PHE A 23 -6.09 5.63 -5.07
C PHE A 23 -7.46 6.27 -4.93
N THR A 24 -7.61 7.21 -4.01
CA THR A 24 -8.87 7.94 -3.83
C THR A 24 -9.21 8.75 -5.08
N ASP A 25 -8.24 9.48 -5.62
CA ASP A 25 -8.44 10.32 -6.82
C ASP A 25 -8.81 9.48 -8.04
N ASN A 26 -8.33 8.25 -8.11
CA ASN A 26 -8.65 7.33 -9.20
C ASN A 26 -9.90 6.49 -8.90
N LYS A 27 -10.59 6.78 -7.80
CA LYS A 27 -11.83 6.11 -7.40
C LYS A 27 -11.62 4.60 -7.18
N ILE A 28 -10.46 4.23 -6.67
CA ILE A 28 -10.13 2.84 -6.37
C ILE A 28 -10.32 2.61 -4.88
N PRO A 29 -11.25 1.74 -4.48
CA PRO A 29 -11.41 1.43 -3.05
C PRO A 29 -10.20 0.65 -2.55
N PHE A 30 -9.80 0.93 -1.33
CA PHE A 30 -8.65 0.25 -0.72
C PHE A 30 -8.84 0.16 0.80
N GLU A 31 -8.14 -0.79 1.38
CA GLU A 31 -8.05 -0.91 2.84
C GLU A 31 -6.61 -0.64 3.25
N TYR A 32 -6.41 -0.15 4.46
CA TYR A 32 -5.07 0.13 4.95
C TYR A 32 -4.99 -0.05 6.45
N VAL A 33 -3.77 -0.26 6.92
CA VAL A 33 -3.46 -0.31 8.34
C VAL A 33 -2.24 0.58 8.58
N ASP A 34 -2.38 1.55 9.50
CA ASP A 34 -1.25 2.38 9.90
C ASP A 34 -0.43 1.60 10.92
N TYR A 35 0.73 1.13 10.49
CA TYR A 35 1.61 0.28 11.29
C TYR A 35 2.01 0.93 12.61
N ASP A 36 2.33 2.22 12.57
CA ASP A 36 2.79 2.95 13.76
C ASP A 36 1.72 3.10 14.85
N LEU A 37 0.46 2.89 14.51
CA LEU A 37 -0.64 2.99 15.46
C LEU A 37 -1.05 1.64 16.05
N GLN A 38 -0.37 0.58 15.66
CA GLN A 38 -0.70 -0.76 16.12
C GLN A 38 0.05 -1.13 17.41
N THR A 39 -0.45 -2.15 18.11
CA THR A 39 0.25 -2.68 19.28
C THR A 39 1.56 -3.34 18.86
N PRO A 40 2.54 -3.48 19.78
CA PRO A 40 3.79 -4.17 19.45
C PRO A 40 3.58 -5.58 18.91
N GLU A 41 2.61 -6.31 19.42
CA GLU A 41 2.30 -7.65 18.93
C GLU A 41 1.80 -7.62 17.49
N LYS A 42 0.91 -6.68 17.18
CA LYS A 42 0.40 -6.52 15.82
C LYS A 42 1.48 -6.05 14.87
N GLN A 43 2.34 -5.16 15.33
CA GLN A 43 3.49 -4.69 14.54
C GLN A 43 4.40 -5.86 14.16
N ALA A 44 4.66 -6.76 15.09
CA ALA A 44 5.47 -7.93 14.81
C ALA A 44 4.82 -8.84 13.77
N GLN A 45 3.52 -9.01 13.82
CA GLN A 45 2.78 -9.79 12.84
C GLN A 45 2.85 -9.15 11.45
N ILE A 46 2.73 -7.83 11.39
CA ILE A 46 2.82 -7.08 10.14
C ILE A 46 4.21 -7.22 9.54
N GLU A 47 5.25 -7.06 10.35
CA GLU A 47 6.63 -7.21 9.89
C GLU A 47 6.87 -8.59 9.31
N GLN A 48 6.37 -9.62 9.98
CA GLN A 48 6.53 -10.99 9.51
C GLN A 48 5.80 -11.20 8.17
N GLU A 49 4.61 -10.65 8.04
CA GLU A 49 3.85 -10.75 6.80
C GLU A 49 4.56 -10.06 5.64
N MET A 50 5.08 -8.87 5.89
CA MET A 50 5.79 -8.11 4.86
C MET A 50 7.03 -8.87 4.37
N ILE A 51 7.78 -9.45 5.29
CA ILE A 51 8.98 -10.23 4.97
C ILE A 51 8.57 -11.51 4.21
N ASN A 52 7.56 -12.21 4.69
CA ASN A 52 7.12 -13.47 4.09
C ASN A 52 6.58 -13.29 2.67
N LYS A 53 5.98 -12.16 2.39
CA LYS A 53 5.44 -11.88 1.06
C LYS A 53 6.48 -11.33 0.09
N GLY A 54 7.71 -11.19 0.54
CA GLY A 54 8.82 -10.84 -0.34
C GLY A 54 9.07 -9.35 -0.52
N GLY A 55 8.37 -8.51 0.23
CA GLY A 55 8.62 -7.08 0.21
C GLY A 55 9.65 -6.67 1.24
N ASN A 56 10.24 -5.51 1.07
CA ASN A 56 11.07 -4.92 2.10
C ASN A 56 10.17 -4.24 3.14
N MET A 57 10.71 -4.08 4.35
CA MET A 57 9.99 -3.33 5.38
C MET A 57 10.11 -1.83 5.10
N ALA A 58 9.31 -1.37 4.17
CA ALA A 58 9.28 0.04 3.80
C ALA A 58 7.82 0.46 3.61
N PHE A 59 7.56 1.73 3.75
CA PHE A 59 6.21 2.28 3.65
C PHE A 59 6.19 3.38 2.59
N PRO A 60 5.11 3.52 1.85
CA PRO A 60 3.93 2.65 1.85
C PRO A 60 4.22 1.29 1.23
N TRP A 61 3.63 0.25 1.82
CA TRP A 61 3.74 -1.12 1.31
C TRP A 61 2.36 -1.49 0.75
N VAL A 62 2.26 -1.62 -0.56
CA VAL A 62 0.98 -1.76 -1.25
C VAL A 62 0.86 -3.16 -1.84
N LEU A 63 -0.25 -3.81 -1.56
CA LEU A 63 -0.59 -5.12 -2.11
C LEU A 63 -1.81 -4.97 -3.01
N ILE A 64 -1.64 -5.26 -4.29
CA ILE A 64 -2.72 -5.17 -5.28
C ILE A 64 -2.88 -6.54 -5.91
N ASP A 65 -3.94 -7.24 -5.49
CA ASP A 65 -4.29 -8.55 -6.05
C ASP A 65 -3.10 -9.50 -6.14
N GLY A 66 -2.29 -9.54 -5.07
CA GLY A 66 -1.12 -10.42 -4.99
C GLY A 66 0.19 -9.80 -5.44
N GLU A 67 0.14 -8.62 -6.05
CA GLU A 67 1.35 -7.89 -6.46
C GLU A 67 1.76 -6.91 -5.38
N ILE A 68 3.04 -6.93 -5.02
CA ILE A 68 3.58 -6.05 -3.97
C ILE A 68 4.33 -4.90 -4.61
N ILE A 69 3.98 -3.68 -4.21
CA ILE A 69 4.67 -2.48 -4.67
C ILE A 69 5.10 -1.71 -3.43
N VAL A 70 6.40 -1.52 -3.29
CA VAL A 70 6.96 -0.85 -2.12
C VAL A 70 7.34 0.58 -2.50
N GLY A 71 6.89 1.54 -1.71
CA GLY A 71 7.18 2.95 -1.91
C GLY A 71 6.19 3.65 -2.82
N TRP A 72 6.41 4.94 -3.02
CA TRP A 72 5.58 5.76 -3.88
C TRP A 72 5.93 5.51 -5.35
N ASN A 73 5.06 4.80 -6.05
CA ASN A 73 5.31 4.46 -7.44
C ASN A 73 3.99 4.44 -8.21
N PRO A 74 3.44 5.62 -8.54
CA PRO A 74 2.13 5.71 -9.18
C PRO A 74 2.10 5.04 -10.56
N LYS A 75 3.21 5.07 -11.27
CA LYS A 75 3.29 4.40 -12.58
C LYS A 75 3.06 2.89 -12.42
N ARG A 76 3.69 2.30 -11.43
CA ARG A 76 3.53 0.87 -11.17
C ARG A 76 2.12 0.54 -10.66
N TYR A 77 1.56 1.41 -9.83
CA TYR A 77 0.17 1.24 -9.38
C TYR A 77 -0.77 1.20 -10.56
N ALA A 78 -0.60 2.13 -11.50
CA ALA A 78 -1.45 2.19 -12.69
C ALA A 78 -1.29 0.94 -13.56
N GLU A 79 -0.06 0.47 -13.74
CA GLU A 79 0.21 -0.74 -14.53
C GLU A 79 -0.50 -1.96 -13.93
N VAL A 80 -0.36 -2.15 -12.62
CA VAL A 80 -0.94 -3.31 -11.95
C VAL A 80 -2.47 -3.22 -11.92
N MET A 81 -3.01 -2.01 -11.76
CA MET A 81 -4.46 -1.79 -11.77
C MET A 81 -5.06 -1.83 -13.17
N GLY A 82 -4.22 -1.73 -14.20
CA GLY A 82 -4.70 -1.73 -15.58
C GLY A 82 -5.39 -0.44 -15.99
N ILE A 83 -4.97 0.69 -15.43
CA ILE A 83 -5.55 2.00 -15.74
C ILE A 83 -4.47 2.94 -16.23
N GLU A 84 -4.90 4.04 -16.87
CA GLU A 84 -3.96 5.09 -17.26
C GLU A 84 -3.67 5.98 -16.06
N GLU A 85 -2.40 6.34 -15.92
CA GLU A 85 -1.99 7.25 -14.87
C GLU A 85 -2.52 8.65 -15.17
N LYS A 86 -3.19 9.24 -14.20
CA LYS A 86 -3.65 10.63 -14.29
C LYS A 86 -2.58 11.56 -13.73
N LYS A 87 -2.37 12.62 -14.43
CA LYS A 87 -1.44 13.66 -13.97
C LYS A 87 -2.18 14.71 -13.16
#